data_6431ea462a5caea3f5082fb1fb719178
#
_entry.id   6431ea462a5caea3f5082fb1fb719178
#
_cell.length_a   1.000
_cell.length_b   1.000
_cell.length_c   1.000
_cell.angle_alpha   90.00
_cell.angle_beta   90.00
_cell.angle_gamma   90.00
#
_symmetry.space_group_name_H-M   'P 1'
#
loop_
_entity.id
_entity.type
_entity.pdbx_description
1 polymer ?
#
loop_
_entity_poly.entity_id
_entity_poly.type
_entity_poly.pdbx_seq_one_letter_code
_entity_poly.pdbx_strand_id
1 'polypeptide(L)'
;MASSPIDQEPPSWELVGDRLLNSCRVWDLRERRYRHPKTGEEGDFYYIDSRDWVVVVARTPVGELIMVRQFRWGSDELSWEFPGGIVNEGEDPVAAGLRELQEETGYAAKNGRLIGYTRPNPAILNNFCHIVLAEDAELHPSGTDWDEHEEIEVRSLPEATVMDWARDCKIEHALALNGLFFYQLAK
;
A
#
# COMPACT_ATOMS: atom_id res chain seq x y z
N MET A 1 5.83 -7.26 43.77
CA MET A 1 4.74 -6.37 43.28
C MET A 1 4.23 -7.01 42.02
N ALA A 2 2.93 -7.34 41.92
CA ALA A 2 2.35 -7.84 40.69
C ALA A 2 2.37 -6.71 39.68
N SER A 3 2.90 -6.96 38.47
CA SER A 3 2.84 -6.01 37.36
C SER A 3 1.38 -5.66 37.05
N SER A 4 1.12 -4.40 36.74
CA SER A 4 -0.20 -3.97 36.27
C SER A 4 -0.63 -4.79 35.07
N PRO A 5 -1.92 -5.18 34.92
CA PRO A 5 -2.42 -5.85 33.71
C PRO A 5 -2.14 -5.08 32.43
N ILE A 6 -1.89 -3.76 32.53
CA ILE A 6 -1.59 -2.86 31.39
C ILE A 6 -0.15 -3.05 30.88
N ASP A 7 0.76 -3.60 31.71
CA ASP A 7 2.19 -3.78 31.39
C ASP A 7 2.53 -5.18 30.87
N GLN A 8 1.53 -6.05 30.65
CA GLN A 8 1.75 -7.40 30.15
C GLN A 8 1.54 -7.47 28.65
N GLU A 9 2.59 -7.85 27.92
CA GLU A 9 2.45 -8.18 26.50
C GLU A 9 1.49 -9.37 26.34
N PRO A 10 0.52 -9.30 25.40
CA PRO A 10 -0.32 -10.44 25.10
C PRO A 10 0.55 -11.58 24.56
N PRO A 11 0.30 -12.83 24.97
CA PRO A 11 1.10 -13.95 24.52
C PRO A 11 0.85 -14.24 23.03
N SER A 12 1.90 -14.67 22.34
CA SER A 12 1.80 -15.14 20.96
C SER A 12 1.05 -16.46 20.88
N TRP A 13 0.30 -16.65 19.79
CA TRP A 13 -0.38 -17.91 19.49
C TRP A 13 0.54 -18.85 18.72
N GLU A 14 0.44 -20.15 18.97
CA GLU A 14 1.19 -21.17 18.26
C GLU A 14 0.50 -21.53 16.94
N LEU A 15 1.19 -21.37 15.81
CA LEU A 15 0.71 -21.83 14.50
C LEU A 15 0.77 -23.36 14.45
N VAL A 16 -0.37 -24.02 14.31
CA VAL A 16 -0.50 -25.48 14.25
C VAL A 16 -0.65 -25.99 12.82
N GLY A 17 -1.25 -25.19 11.93
CA GLY A 17 -1.42 -25.55 10.54
C GLY A 17 -1.72 -24.35 9.66
N ASP A 18 -1.43 -24.49 8.36
CA ASP A 18 -1.72 -23.51 7.31
C ASP A 18 -2.16 -24.27 6.06
N ARG A 19 -3.29 -23.90 5.46
CA ARG A 19 -3.77 -24.54 4.22
C ARG A 19 -4.37 -23.51 3.26
N LEU A 20 -4.15 -23.75 1.98
CA LEU A 20 -4.80 -23.01 0.90
C LEU A 20 -6.27 -23.42 0.80
N LEU A 21 -7.18 -22.44 0.75
CA LEU A 21 -8.60 -22.67 0.52
C LEU A 21 -9.00 -22.37 -0.93
N ASN A 22 -8.52 -21.27 -1.48
CA ASN A 22 -8.78 -20.86 -2.84
C ASN A 22 -7.64 -19.98 -3.38
N SER A 23 -7.36 -20.09 -4.68
CA SER A 23 -6.34 -19.28 -5.35
C SER A 23 -7.00 -18.36 -6.36
N CYS A 24 -6.64 -17.08 -6.32
CA CYS A 24 -7.03 -16.06 -7.27
C CYS A 24 -5.80 -15.50 -8.00
N ARG A 25 -6.02 -14.74 -9.06
CA ARG A 25 -4.92 -14.18 -9.89
C ARG A 25 -3.88 -13.38 -9.08
N VAL A 26 -4.33 -12.63 -8.07
CA VAL A 26 -3.49 -11.65 -7.35
C VAL A 26 -3.33 -11.94 -5.86
N TRP A 27 -4.07 -12.91 -5.31
CA TRP A 27 -4.00 -13.31 -3.90
C TRP A 27 -4.59 -14.71 -3.68
N ASP A 28 -4.24 -15.32 -2.58
CA ASP A 28 -4.76 -16.60 -2.12
C ASP A 28 -5.58 -16.44 -0.85
N LEU A 29 -6.72 -17.12 -0.75
CA LEU A 29 -7.44 -17.29 0.51
C LEU A 29 -6.87 -18.48 1.25
N ARG A 30 -6.40 -18.28 2.47
CA ARG A 30 -5.78 -19.31 3.30
C ARG A 30 -6.43 -19.37 4.67
N GLU A 31 -6.30 -20.54 5.30
CA GLU A 31 -6.72 -20.80 6.68
C GLU A 31 -5.51 -21.17 7.51
N ARG A 32 -5.36 -20.51 8.67
CA ARG A 32 -4.38 -20.87 9.69
C ARG A 32 -5.09 -21.39 10.92
N ARG A 33 -4.63 -22.53 11.41
CA ARG A 33 -5.03 -23.04 12.71
C ARG A 33 -4.03 -22.63 13.77
N TYR A 34 -4.52 -21.98 14.81
CA TYR A 34 -3.70 -21.54 15.93
C TYR A 34 -4.16 -22.17 17.23
N ARG A 35 -3.22 -22.42 18.15
CA ARG A 35 -3.48 -22.86 19.51
C ARG A 35 -3.38 -21.68 20.47
N HIS A 36 -4.43 -21.50 21.29
CA HIS A 36 -4.47 -20.44 22.29
C HIS A 36 -3.42 -20.70 23.39
N PRO A 37 -2.55 -19.73 23.71
CA PRO A 37 -1.37 -19.97 24.57
C PRO A 37 -1.72 -20.28 26.04
N LYS A 38 -2.91 -19.93 26.51
CA LYS A 38 -3.33 -20.16 27.90
C LYS A 38 -4.30 -21.32 28.06
N THR A 39 -5.23 -21.51 27.12
CA THR A 39 -6.26 -22.55 27.23
C THR A 39 -5.90 -23.82 26.48
N GLY A 40 -4.99 -23.75 25.50
CA GLY A 40 -4.65 -24.86 24.61
C GLY A 40 -5.73 -25.16 23.54
N GLU A 41 -6.82 -24.42 23.53
CA GLU A 41 -7.88 -24.56 22.52
C GLU A 41 -7.38 -24.13 21.14
N GLU A 42 -7.81 -24.83 20.11
CA GLU A 42 -7.45 -24.51 18.72
C GLU A 42 -8.62 -23.81 18.01
N GLY A 43 -8.28 -22.88 17.12
CA GLY A 43 -9.23 -22.16 16.30
C GLY A 43 -8.69 -21.92 14.89
N ASP A 44 -9.61 -21.84 13.92
CA ASP A 44 -9.31 -21.57 12.52
C ASP A 44 -9.52 -20.08 12.23
N PHE A 45 -8.53 -19.46 11.57
CA PHE A 45 -8.50 -18.06 11.22
C PHE A 45 -8.18 -17.91 9.74
N TYR A 46 -8.84 -16.99 9.07
CA TYR A 46 -8.75 -16.81 7.63
C TYR A 46 -7.96 -15.56 7.29
N TYR A 47 -7.10 -15.65 6.29
CA TYR A 47 -6.34 -14.51 5.80
C TYR A 47 -6.15 -14.56 4.29
N ILE A 48 -5.85 -13.42 3.72
CA ILE A 48 -5.49 -13.25 2.33
C ILE A 48 -3.97 -13.18 2.26
N ASP A 49 -3.38 -14.11 1.50
CA ASP A 49 -1.96 -14.16 1.20
C ASP A 49 -1.73 -13.40 -0.11
N SER A 50 -1.03 -12.29 -0.03
CA SER A 50 -0.78 -11.38 -1.15
C SER A 50 0.68 -10.98 -1.21
N ARG A 51 1.15 -10.61 -2.41
CA ARG A 51 2.44 -9.95 -2.57
C ARG A 51 2.43 -8.58 -1.91
N ASP A 52 3.61 -8.05 -1.64
CA ASP A 52 3.76 -6.69 -1.15
C ASP A 52 3.30 -5.68 -2.18
N TRP A 53 2.88 -4.53 -1.69
CA TRP A 53 2.46 -3.39 -2.51
C TRP A 53 3.42 -2.22 -2.33
N VAL A 54 3.40 -1.31 -3.30
CA VAL A 54 4.10 -0.03 -3.22
C VAL A 54 3.16 1.11 -3.54
N VAL A 55 3.32 2.21 -2.82
CA VAL A 55 2.70 3.51 -3.10
C VAL A 55 3.80 4.54 -3.28
N VAL A 56 3.70 5.37 -4.30
CA VAL A 56 4.72 6.36 -4.65
C VAL A 56 4.20 7.76 -4.45
N VAL A 57 4.71 8.46 -3.46
CA VAL A 57 4.52 9.89 -3.34
C VAL A 57 5.51 10.57 -4.28
N ALA A 58 5.05 10.90 -5.48
CA ALA A 58 5.88 11.54 -6.49
C ALA A 58 5.66 13.06 -6.49
N ARG A 59 6.77 13.80 -6.55
CA ARG A 59 6.78 15.26 -6.50
C ARG A 59 7.49 15.82 -7.72
N THR A 60 6.84 16.77 -8.40
CA THR A 60 7.43 17.49 -9.54
C THR A 60 8.50 18.50 -9.08
N PRO A 61 9.37 18.99 -10.00
CA PRO A 61 10.34 20.05 -9.69
C PRO A 61 9.71 21.35 -9.17
N VAL A 62 8.44 21.62 -9.49
CA VAL A 62 7.69 22.79 -8.98
C VAL A 62 6.98 22.50 -7.65
N GLY A 63 7.11 21.29 -7.11
CA GLY A 63 6.60 20.93 -5.80
C GLY A 63 5.17 20.41 -5.77
N GLU A 64 4.57 20.11 -6.92
CA GLU A 64 3.25 19.49 -7.00
C GLU A 64 3.34 17.98 -6.78
N LEU A 65 2.29 17.39 -6.21
CA LEU A 65 2.15 15.94 -6.01
C LEU A 65 1.39 15.32 -7.17
N ILE A 66 1.87 14.18 -7.65
CA ILE A 66 1.24 13.42 -8.73
C ILE A 66 0.21 12.47 -8.12
N MET A 67 -1.03 12.64 -8.52
CA MET A 67 -2.17 11.86 -8.07
C MET A 67 -2.78 11.11 -9.26
N VAL A 68 -3.31 9.94 -8.98
CA VAL A 68 -4.09 9.13 -9.93
C VAL A 68 -5.52 8.98 -9.44
N ARG A 69 -6.45 8.80 -10.39
CA ARG A 69 -7.82 8.43 -10.08
C ARG A 69 -8.21 7.25 -10.95
N GLN A 70 -8.64 6.16 -10.32
CA GLN A 70 -9.01 4.94 -10.99
C GLN A 70 -10.20 4.26 -10.32
N PHE A 71 -10.86 3.36 -11.05
CA PHE A 71 -11.98 2.59 -10.52
C PHE A 71 -11.48 1.44 -9.63
N ARG A 72 -12.06 1.32 -8.44
CA ARG A 72 -11.73 0.24 -7.49
C ARG A 72 -12.91 -0.70 -7.33
N TRP A 73 -12.77 -1.92 -7.86
CA TRP A 73 -13.84 -2.94 -7.85
C TRP A 73 -14.31 -3.33 -6.46
N GLY A 74 -13.48 -3.18 -5.44
CA GLY A 74 -13.84 -3.50 -4.07
C GLY A 74 -14.83 -2.53 -3.42
N SER A 75 -14.77 -1.25 -3.82
CA SER A 75 -15.69 -0.19 -3.37
C SER A 75 -16.76 0.16 -4.41
N ASP A 76 -16.60 -0.30 -5.67
CA ASP A 76 -17.45 0.03 -6.81
C ASP A 76 -17.47 1.54 -7.13
N GLU A 77 -16.34 2.23 -6.89
CA GLU A 77 -16.21 3.69 -7.00
C GLU A 77 -14.86 4.12 -7.57
N LEU A 78 -14.80 5.37 -8.05
CA LEU A 78 -13.56 6.02 -8.46
C LEU A 78 -12.83 6.58 -7.22
N SER A 79 -11.56 6.22 -7.06
CA SER A 79 -10.73 6.58 -5.90
C SER A 79 -9.56 7.48 -6.31
N TRP A 80 -9.32 8.56 -5.55
CA TRP A 80 -8.10 9.36 -5.64
C TRP A 80 -6.99 8.74 -4.80
N GLU A 81 -5.85 8.50 -5.43
CA GLU A 81 -4.73 7.77 -4.85
C GLU A 81 -3.39 8.36 -5.28
N PHE A 82 -2.32 7.92 -4.66
CA PHE A 82 -0.99 8.01 -5.24
C PHE A 82 -0.77 6.82 -6.19
N PRO A 83 0.05 6.96 -7.24
CA PRO A 83 0.41 5.84 -8.09
C PRO A 83 1.05 4.71 -7.28
N GLY A 84 0.84 3.47 -7.73
CA GLY A 84 1.39 2.31 -7.06
C GLY A 84 0.75 1.00 -7.46
N GLY A 85 1.41 -0.09 -7.13
CA GLY A 85 0.96 -1.42 -7.51
C GLY A 85 1.64 -2.54 -6.75
N ILE A 86 1.80 -3.67 -7.40
CA ILE A 86 2.37 -4.90 -6.82
C ILE A 86 3.89 -4.88 -6.98
N VAL A 87 4.61 -5.18 -5.89
CA VAL A 87 6.03 -5.48 -5.93
C VAL A 87 6.21 -6.90 -6.48
N ASN A 88 6.91 -7.05 -7.60
CA ASN A 88 7.15 -8.35 -8.20
C ASN A 88 8.12 -9.19 -7.36
N GLU A 89 8.09 -10.51 -7.56
CA GLU A 89 8.98 -11.41 -6.82
C GLU A 89 10.45 -11.06 -7.07
N GLY A 90 11.18 -10.76 -5.98
CA GLY A 90 12.59 -10.38 -6.04
C GLY A 90 12.85 -8.93 -6.48
N GLU A 91 11.80 -8.14 -6.76
CA GLU A 91 11.92 -6.74 -7.11
C GLU A 91 12.19 -5.89 -5.85
N ASP A 92 13.07 -4.92 -5.97
CA ASP A 92 13.26 -3.91 -4.92
C ASP A 92 12.05 -2.96 -4.86
N PRO A 93 11.48 -2.67 -3.67
CA PRO A 93 10.28 -1.83 -3.56
C PRO A 93 10.45 -0.41 -4.14
N VAL A 94 11.66 0.15 -4.11
CA VAL A 94 11.92 1.47 -4.71
C VAL A 94 11.90 1.36 -6.23
N ALA A 95 12.49 0.30 -6.78
CA ALA A 95 12.45 0.04 -8.22
C ALA A 95 11.02 -0.21 -8.70
N ALA A 96 10.24 -1.03 -7.96
CA ALA A 96 8.81 -1.23 -8.23
C ALA A 96 8.04 0.09 -8.25
N GLY A 97 8.25 0.94 -7.24
CA GLY A 97 7.59 2.24 -7.18
C GLY A 97 7.92 3.15 -8.37
N LEU A 98 9.18 3.22 -8.77
CA LEU A 98 9.57 4.04 -9.93
C LEU A 98 9.00 3.50 -11.24
N ARG A 99 8.87 2.18 -11.39
CA ARG A 99 8.23 1.53 -12.52
C ARG A 99 6.74 1.87 -12.57
N GLU A 100 6.00 1.64 -11.47
CA GLU A 100 4.56 1.94 -11.36
C GLU A 100 4.26 3.43 -11.62
N LEU A 101 5.09 4.34 -11.07
CA LEU A 101 4.97 5.76 -11.36
C LEU A 101 4.96 6.05 -12.86
N GLN A 102 5.90 5.45 -13.60
CA GLN A 102 6.03 5.70 -15.02
C GLN A 102 4.92 5.00 -15.81
N GLU A 103 4.58 3.75 -15.51
CA GLU A 103 3.54 2.97 -16.18
C GLU A 103 2.16 3.65 -16.05
N GLU A 104 1.76 4.00 -14.82
CA GLU A 104 0.43 4.57 -14.56
C GLU A 104 0.31 6.05 -14.98
N THR A 105 1.38 6.84 -14.81
CA THR A 105 1.27 8.30 -14.91
C THR A 105 2.02 8.93 -16.08
N GLY A 106 2.96 8.21 -16.67
CA GLY A 106 3.90 8.77 -17.64
C GLY A 106 4.95 9.70 -17.03
N TYR A 107 4.96 9.92 -15.72
CA TYR A 107 6.03 10.63 -15.04
C TYR A 107 7.13 9.65 -14.62
N ALA A 108 8.37 10.10 -14.68
CA ALA A 108 9.53 9.34 -14.21
C ALA A 108 10.41 10.20 -13.31
N ALA A 109 11.01 9.58 -12.31
CA ALA A 109 12.03 10.17 -11.46
C ALA A 109 13.32 9.35 -11.55
N LYS A 110 14.46 10.02 -11.49
CA LYS A 110 15.77 9.34 -11.55
C LYS A 110 16.07 8.52 -10.31
N ASN A 111 15.58 8.98 -9.17
CA ASN A 111 15.81 8.37 -7.88
C ASN A 111 14.53 8.34 -7.06
N GLY A 112 14.39 7.29 -6.26
CA GLY A 112 13.40 7.17 -5.22
C GLY A 112 14.07 6.74 -3.92
N ARG A 113 13.37 6.94 -2.79
CA ARG A 113 13.79 6.41 -1.50
C ARG A 113 12.60 5.88 -0.73
N LEU A 114 12.80 4.79 -0.01
CA LEU A 114 11.82 4.28 0.93
C LEU A 114 11.69 5.27 2.09
N ILE A 115 10.47 5.73 2.38
CA ILE A 115 10.18 6.63 3.50
C ILE A 115 9.36 5.97 4.60
N GLY A 116 8.85 4.78 4.37
CA GLY A 116 8.13 4.00 5.35
C GLY A 116 7.51 2.75 4.75
N TYR A 117 6.88 1.98 5.62
CA TYR A 117 6.03 0.85 5.23
C TYR A 117 4.92 0.66 6.25
N THR A 118 3.85 0.01 5.84
CA THR A 118 2.73 -0.31 6.70
C THR A 118 2.18 -1.70 6.37
N ARG A 119 1.41 -2.26 7.28
CA ARG A 119 0.55 -3.41 6.98
C ARG A 119 -0.84 -2.89 6.64
N PRO A 120 -1.35 -3.11 5.42
CA PRO A 120 -2.62 -2.55 4.97
C PRO A 120 -3.79 -2.91 5.86
N ASN A 121 -3.90 -4.18 6.21
CA ASN A 121 -4.87 -4.66 7.19
C ASN A 121 -4.35 -5.94 7.87
N PRO A 122 -3.59 -5.82 8.96
CA PRO A 122 -2.94 -6.97 9.60
C PRO A 122 -3.91 -7.98 10.23
N ALA A 123 -5.21 -7.65 10.30
CA ALA A 123 -6.22 -8.58 10.77
C ALA A 123 -6.55 -9.68 9.75
N ILE A 124 -6.39 -9.38 8.44
CA ILE A 124 -6.77 -10.29 7.36
C ILE A 124 -5.78 -10.35 6.21
N LEU A 125 -4.73 -9.54 6.20
CA LEU A 125 -3.69 -9.48 5.16
C LEU A 125 -2.32 -9.73 5.77
N ASN A 126 -1.46 -10.46 5.06
CA ASN A 126 -0.11 -10.76 5.53
C ASN A 126 0.99 -9.88 4.91
N ASN A 127 0.66 -9.12 3.87
CA ASN A 127 1.60 -8.32 3.10
C ASN A 127 1.95 -6.98 3.75
N PHE A 128 2.99 -6.35 3.21
CA PHE A 128 3.33 -4.95 3.46
C PHE A 128 2.92 -4.05 2.29
N CYS A 129 2.76 -2.76 2.59
CA CYS A 129 2.74 -1.69 1.60
C CYS A 129 3.94 -0.77 1.88
N HIS A 130 4.82 -0.67 0.91
CA HIS A 130 6.01 0.17 0.95
C HIS A 130 5.67 1.57 0.45
N ILE A 131 6.17 2.61 1.12
CA ILE A 131 5.94 4.00 0.72
C ILE A 131 7.26 4.58 0.20
N VAL A 132 7.24 4.92 -1.09
CA VAL A 132 8.39 5.48 -1.79
C VAL A 132 8.17 6.97 -2.04
N LEU A 133 9.16 7.79 -1.76
CA LEU A 133 9.21 9.19 -2.20
C LEU A 133 10.08 9.28 -3.45
N ALA A 134 9.52 9.84 -4.52
CA ALA A 134 10.18 10.15 -5.77
C ALA A 134 10.15 11.66 -5.99
N GLU A 135 11.32 12.32 -5.98
CA GLU A 135 11.43 13.76 -6.19
C GLU A 135 11.85 14.06 -7.62
N ASP A 136 11.58 15.29 -8.06
CA ASP A 136 11.89 15.79 -9.39
C ASP A 136 11.33 14.89 -10.52
N ALA A 137 10.10 14.42 -10.32
CA ALA A 137 9.40 13.61 -11.32
C ALA A 137 8.95 14.50 -12.49
N GLU A 138 9.34 14.11 -13.71
CA GLU A 138 9.04 14.80 -14.96
C GLU A 138 8.36 13.85 -15.94
N LEU A 139 7.61 14.40 -16.91
CA LEU A 139 7.00 13.61 -17.96
C LEU A 139 8.06 12.88 -18.78
N HIS A 140 7.92 11.58 -18.90
CA HIS A 140 8.79 10.73 -19.68
C HIS A 140 8.30 10.63 -21.14
N PRO A 141 9.19 10.66 -22.14
CA PRO A 141 8.81 10.62 -23.56
C PRO A 141 8.03 9.38 -23.98
N SER A 142 8.16 8.24 -23.28
CA SER A 142 7.40 7.02 -23.58
C SER A 142 5.94 7.10 -23.16
N GLY A 143 5.54 8.06 -22.32
CA GLY A 143 4.18 8.15 -21.80
C GLY A 143 3.83 7.03 -20.82
N THR A 144 2.54 6.73 -20.73
CA THR A 144 1.97 5.67 -19.89
C THR A 144 2.07 4.30 -20.57
N ASP A 145 2.06 3.22 -19.77
CA ASP A 145 2.02 1.83 -20.24
C ASP A 145 1.00 1.04 -19.40
N TRP A 146 -0.27 1.35 -19.61
CA TRP A 146 -1.38 0.80 -18.83
C TRP A 146 -1.67 -0.65 -19.19
N ASP A 147 -2.00 -1.44 -18.19
CA ASP A 147 -2.55 -2.77 -18.36
C ASP A 147 -3.92 -2.74 -19.06
N GLU A 148 -4.35 -3.87 -19.64
CA GLU A 148 -5.60 -4.01 -20.44
C GLU A 148 -6.87 -3.48 -19.73
N HIS A 149 -6.89 -3.45 -18.41
CA HIS A 149 -8.05 -3.07 -17.60
C HIS A 149 -7.82 -1.78 -16.80
N GLU A 150 -6.79 -1.02 -17.12
CA GLU A 150 -6.47 0.23 -16.46
C GLU A 150 -7.00 1.41 -17.28
N GLU A 151 -7.79 2.26 -16.62
CA GLU A 151 -8.20 3.57 -17.09
C GLU A 151 -7.91 4.58 -15.97
N ILE A 152 -6.84 5.36 -16.11
CA ILE A 152 -6.30 6.19 -15.05
C ILE A 152 -6.35 7.67 -15.43
N GLU A 153 -7.02 8.48 -14.61
CA GLU A 153 -6.90 9.95 -14.67
C GLU A 153 -5.66 10.37 -13.87
N VAL A 154 -4.75 11.12 -14.48
CA VAL A 154 -3.53 11.62 -13.83
C VAL A 154 -3.64 13.12 -13.60
N ARG A 155 -3.28 13.59 -12.42
CA ARG A 155 -3.17 15.01 -12.09
C ARG A 155 -1.92 15.31 -11.30
N SER A 156 -1.29 16.44 -11.65
CA SER A 156 -0.30 17.11 -10.82
C SER A 156 -1.02 18.21 -10.05
N LEU A 157 -0.92 18.22 -8.72
CA LEU A 157 -1.69 19.09 -7.83
C LEU A 157 -0.79 19.76 -6.79
N PRO A 158 -1.02 21.03 -6.46
CA PRO A 158 -0.38 21.65 -5.32
C PRO A 158 -0.56 20.81 -4.05
N GLU A 159 0.50 20.66 -3.27
CA GLU A 159 0.46 19.86 -2.03
C GLU A 159 -0.68 20.31 -1.09
N ALA A 160 -0.91 21.63 -0.97
CA ALA A 160 -1.99 22.15 -0.15
C ALA A 160 -3.37 21.63 -0.59
N THR A 161 -3.59 21.49 -1.91
CA THR A 161 -4.83 20.91 -2.45
C THR A 161 -4.98 19.44 -2.07
N VAL A 162 -3.89 18.66 -2.14
CA VAL A 162 -3.92 17.24 -1.75
C VAL A 162 -4.20 17.10 -0.25
N MET A 163 -3.60 17.96 0.57
CA MET A 163 -3.86 18.01 2.02
C MET A 163 -5.32 18.38 2.33
N ASP A 164 -5.91 19.33 1.61
CA ASP A 164 -7.32 19.69 1.75
C ASP A 164 -8.22 18.53 1.33
N TRP A 165 -7.90 17.85 0.24
CA TRP A 165 -8.64 16.67 -0.21
C TRP A 165 -8.60 15.52 0.81
N ALA A 166 -7.47 15.33 1.50
CA ALA A 166 -7.38 14.34 2.58
C ALA A 166 -8.22 14.74 3.80
N ARG A 167 -8.20 16.04 4.17
CA ARG A 167 -9.00 16.58 5.30
C ARG A 167 -10.49 16.48 5.04
N ASP A 168 -10.91 16.73 3.80
CA ASP A 168 -12.31 16.74 3.38
C ASP A 168 -12.82 15.33 2.97
N CYS A 169 -12.03 14.27 3.25
CA CYS A 169 -12.33 12.88 2.91
C CYS A 169 -12.58 12.65 1.41
N LYS A 170 -12.01 13.47 0.54
CA LYS A 170 -12.03 13.24 -0.91
C LYS A 170 -10.99 12.20 -1.33
N ILE A 171 -9.93 12.04 -0.54
CA ILE A 171 -9.00 10.91 -0.60
C ILE A 171 -9.41 9.95 0.51
N GLU A 172 -10.09 8.85 0.16
CA GLU A 172 -10.58 7.85 1.11
C GLU A 172 -9.67 6.62 1.14
N HIS A 173 -8.81 6.46 0.14
CA HIS A 173 -7.90 5.32 0.03
C HIS A 173 -6.87 5.32 1.16
N ALA A 174 -6.95 4.33 2.05
CA ALA A 174 -6.12 4.26 3.26
C ALA A 174 -4.62 4.28 2.97
N LEU A 175 -4.16 3.61 1.90
CA LEU A 175 -2.75 3.58 1.55
C LEU A 175 -2.27 4.93 0.99
N ALA A 176 -3.14 5.69 0.31
CA ALA A 176 -2.82 7.05 -0.11
C ALA A 176 -2.67 7.99 1.12
N LEU A 177 -3.55 7.85 2.11
CA LEU A 177 -3.45 8.58 3.38
C LEU A 177 -2.18 8.19 4.15
N ASN A 178 -1.80 6.91 4.16
CA ASN A 178 -0.52 6.46 4.72
C ASN A 178 0.67 7.07 3.97
N GLY A 179 0.63 7.09 2.64
CA GLY A 179 1.63 7.75 1.81
C GLY A 179 1.80 9.22 2.19
N LEU A 180 0.69 9.93 2.30
CA LEU A 180 0.70 11.35 2.70
C LEU A 180 1.25 11.55 4.12
N PHE A 181 0.89 10.68 5.06
CA PHE A 181 1.40 10.71 6.43
C PHE A 181 2.93 10.54 6.47
N PHE A 182 3.47 9.49 5.83
CA PHE A 182 4.92 9.27 5.78
C PHE A 182 5.65 10.38 5.03
N TYR A 183 5.05 10.93 3.98
CA TYR A 183 5.60 12.09 3.27
C TYR A 183 5.74 13.30 4.20
N GLN A 184 4.74 13.59 5.04
CA GLN A 184 4.82 14.69 6.01
C GLN A 184 5.90 14.46 7.08
N LEU A 185 6.13 13.21 7.48
CA LEU A 185 7.21 12.87 8.43
C LEU A 185 8.61 12.93 7.79
N ALA A 186 8.70 12.81 6.47
CA ALA A 186 9.97 12.75 5.74
C ALA A 186 10.51 14.14 5.32
N LYS A 187 9.74 15.22 5.54
CA LYS A 187 10.15 16.62 5.36
C LYS A 187 11.05 17.07 6.46
#